data_30fc595bd2c540b841c8b27acc653fbc
#
_entry.id   30fc595bd2c540b841c8b27acc653fbc
#
_cell.length_a   1.000
_cell.length_b   1.000
_cell.length_c   1.000
_cell.angle_alpha   90.00
_cell.angle_beta   90.00
_cell.angle_gamma   90.00
#
_symmetry.space_group_name_H-M   'P 1'
#
loop_
_entity.id
_entity.type
_entity.pdbx_description
1 polymer ?
#
loop_
_entity_poly.entity_id
_entity_poly.type
_entity_poly.pdbx_seq_one_letter_code
_entity_poly.pdbx_strand_id
1 'polypeptide(L)'
;QLYLLRLRLQDLPINKSLFDTIFSMGILYHQKSQHRHLSECAALLKPGGELVLETIIFPGMRNFINSGNQRYSQMRNVWYLPNLNELSTWLKNAGFTEIKLGSINRTSIDEQRSTEWMKTQSLIDGLDPKNHDLTIEGYPAPHRIVIVCKKYH
;
A
#
# COMPACT_ATOMS: atom_id res chain seq x y z
N GLN A 1 -10.21 18.75 -15.71
CA GLN A 1 -11.30 17.81 -16.01
C GLN A 1 -10.98 16.46 -15.34
N LEU A 2 -11.93 15.85 -14.61
CA LEU A 2 -11.80 14.55 -13.96
C LEU A 2 -12.48 13.48 -14.81
N TYR A 3 -11.77 12.38 -15.06
CA TYR A 3 -12.32 11.20 -15.73
C TYR A 3 -12.30 10.02 -14.76
N LEU A 4 -13.42 9.35 -14.60
CA LEU A 4 -13.52 8.09 -13.84
C LEU A 4 -13.55 6.94 -14.83
N LEU A 5 -12.50 6.12 -14.84
CA LEU A 5 -12.38 4.98 -15.73
C LEU A 5 -12.40 3.68 -14.91
N ARG A 6 -13.20 2.70 -15.33
CA ARG A 6 -13.24 1.36 -14.72
C ARG A 6 -12.18 0.46 -15.38
N LEU A 7 -10.91 0.77 -15.13
CA LEU A 7 -9.76 0.07 -15.70
C LEU A 7 -8.84 -0.44 -14.59
N ARG A 8 -8.19 -1.56 -14.85
CA ARG A 8 -7.05 -2.01 -14.06
C ARG A 8 -5.80 -1.33 -14.58
N LEU A 9 -4.76 -1.23 -13.77
CA LEU A 9 -3.48 -0.61 -14.17
C LEU A 9 -2.91 -1.26 -15.45
N GLN A 10 -3.00 -2.57 -15.56
CA GLN A 10 -2.53 -3.35 -16.71
C GLN A 10 -3.34 -3.13 -18.01
N ASP A 11 -4.51 -2.54 -17.92
CA ASP A 11 -5.35 -2.22 -19.09
C ASP A 11 -4.94 -0.89 -19.73
N LEU A 12 -4.04 -0.14 -19.07
CA LEU A 12 -3.46 1.10 -19.59
C LEU A 12 -2.28 0.82 -20.52
N PRO A 13 -1.99 1.70 -21.49
CA PRO A 13 -0.86 1.56 -22.40
C PRO A 13 0.47 1.86 -21.69
N ILE A 14 1.04 0.86 -21.01
CA ILE A 14 2.19 0.94 -20.11
C ILE A 14 3.44 1.59 -20.75
N ASN A 15 3.59 1.54 -22.07
CA ASN A 15 4.81 2.03 -22.76
C ASN A 15 4.76 3.52 -23.13
N LYS A 16 3.80 4.30 -22.64
CA LYS A 16 3.59 5.68 -23.12
C LYS A 16 4.03 6.78 -22.15
N SER A 17 4.51 6.44 -20.94
CA SER A 17 4.94 7.49 -19.99
C SER A 17 3.95 8.64 -19.90
N LEU A 18 2.71 8.35 -19.49
CA LEU A 18 1.56 9.24 -19.66
C LEU A 18 1.41 10.27 -18.55
N PHE A 19 1.83 9.90 -17.33
CA PHE A 19 1.45 10.65 -16.14
C PHE A 19 2.62 11.39 -15.51
N ASP A 20 2.37 12.60 -15.03
CA ASP A 20 3.32 13.37 -14.24
C ASP A 20 3.32 12.87 -12.78
N THR A 21 2.15 12.47 -12.27
CA THR A 21 1.99 11.96 -10.91
C THR A 21 1.02 10.76 -10.91
N ILE A 22 1.36 9.74 -10.15
CA ILE A 22 0.48 8.60 -9.87
C ILE A 22 0.25 8.51 -8.35
N PHE A 23 -1.02 8.41 -7.94
CA PHE A 23 -1.42 8.10 -6.59
C PHE A 23 -1.81 6.62 -6.50
N SER A 24 -1.06 5.83 -5.73
CA SER A 24 -1.37 4.43 -5.41
C SER A 24 -1.70 4.32 -3.94
N MET A 25 -3.00 4.43 -3.62
CA MET A 25 -3.50 4.58 -2.26
C MET A 25 -4.24 3.32 -1.82
N GLY A 26 -3.73 2.61 -0.80
CA GLY A 26 -4.38 1.43 -0.21
C GLY A 26 -4.43 0.21 -1.13
N ILE A 27 -3.58 0.12 -2.14
CA ILE A 27 -3.67 -0.91 -3.20
C ILE A 27 -2.56 -1.96 -3.07
N LEU A 28 -1.34 -1.56 -2.72
CA LEU A 28 -0.14 -2.37 -2.86
C LEU A 28 -0.24 -3.71 -2.11
N TYR A 29 -0.70 -3.71 -0.87
CA TYR A 29 -0.82 -4.92 -0.04
C TYR A 29 -1.90 -5.90 -0.52
N HIS A 30 -2.80 -5.46 -1.40
CA HIS A 30 -3.79 -6.29 -2.06
C HIS A 30 -3.29 -6.92 -3.37
N GLN A 31 -2.11 -6.52 -3.85
CA GLN A 31 -1.53 -7.10 -5.06
C GLN A 31 -0.85 -8.43 -4.74
N LYS A 32 -1.08 -9.46 -5.56
CA LYS A 32 -0.34 -10.72 -5.47
C LYS A 32 1.13 -10.55 -5.85
N SER A 33 1.43 -9.62 -6.74
CA SER A 33 2.77 -9.23 -7.15
C SER A 33 2.97 -7.73 -6.97
N GLN A 34 3.50 -7.33 -5.81
CA GLN A 34 3.79 -5.93 -5.51
C GLN A 34 4.87 -5.36 -6.42
N HIS A 35 5.90 -6.15 -6.73
CA HIS A 35 6.95 -5.75 -7.66
C HIS A 35 6.40 -5.38 -9.03
N ARG A 36 5.49 -6.21 -9.56
CA ARG A 36 4.84 -5.93 -10.84
C ARG A 36 4.03 -4.62 -10.78
N HIS A 37 3.25 -4.42 -9.73
CA HIS A 37 2.48 -3.18 -9.55
C HIS A 37 3.36 -1.94 -9.54
N LEU A 38 4.46 -1.96 -8.79
CA LEU A 38 5.42 -0.85 -8.73
C LEU A 38 6.09 -0.60 -10.09
N SER A 39 6.48 -1.66 -10.81
CA SER A 39 7.06 -1.56 -12.16
C SER A 39 6.06 -1.00 -13.18
N GLU A 40 4.79 -1.39 -13.09
CA GLU A 40 3.72 -0.83 -13.95
C GLU A 40 3.49 0.66 -13.64
N CYS A 41 3.50 1.08 -12.36
CA CYS A 41 3.46 2.49 -12.00
C CYS A 41 4.65 3.26 -12.58
N ALA A 42 5.86 2.72 -12.45
CA ALA A 42 7.05 3.35 -13.01
C ALA A 42 6.97 3.48 -14.54
N ALA A 43 6.49 2.45 -15.23
CA ALA A 43 6.35 2.47 -16.70
C ALA A 43 5.33 3.50 -17.20
N LEU A 44 4.29 3.78 -16.42
CA LEU A 44 3.26 4.78 -16.76
C LEU A 44 3.69 6.21 -16.45
N LEU A 45 4.63 6.41 -15.54
CA LEU A 45 5.15 7.74 -15.21
C LEU A 45 6.09 8.26 -16.31
N LYS A 46 6.04 9.54 -16.56
CA LYS A 46 7.07 10.26 -17.33
C LYS A 46 8.41 10.19 -16.61
N PRO A 47 9.56 10.33 -17.30
CA PRO A 47 10.84 10.54 -16.65
C PRO A 47 10.77 11.70 -15.65
N GLY A 48 11.26 11.51 -14.42
CA GLY A 48 11.14 12.48 -13.34
C GLY A 48 9.73 12.63 -12.73
N GLY A 49 8.75 11.91 -13.22
CA GLY A 49 7.39 11.88 -12.67
C GLY A 49 7.35 11.26 -11.27
N GLU A 50 6.29 11.53 -10.52
CA GLU A 50 6.19 11.26 -9.10
C GLU A 50 5.18 10.15 -8.78
N LEU A 51 5.56 9.21 -7.91
CA LEU A 51 4.66 8.25 -7.28
C LEU A 51 4.38 8.68 -5.84
N VAL A 52 3.12 8.88 -5.50
CA VAL A 52 2.64 8.99 -4.13
C VAL A 52 2.03 7.65 -3.74
N LEU A 53 2.75 6.91 -2.92
CA LEU A 53 2.37 5.56 -2.47
C LEU A 53 1.88 5.61 -1.03
N GLU A 54 0.64 5.19 -0.80
CA GLU A 54 0.13 4.89 0.53
C GLU A 54 -0.08 3.37 0.64
N THR A 55 0.47 2.77 1.68
CA THR A 55 0.37 1.33 1.91
C THR A 55 0.50 0.99 3.39
N ILE A 56 0.24 -0.28 3.71
CA ILE A 56 0.51 -0.85 5.03
C ILE A 56 1.89 -1.51 5.00
N ILE A 57 2.67 -1.29 6.04
CA ILE A 57 3.91 -2.02 6.32
C ILE A 57 3.76 -2.89 7.56
N PHE A 58 4.56 -3.95 7.64
CA PHE A 58 4.73 -4.74 8.85
C PHE A 58 5.78 -4.07 9.73
N PRO A 59 5.48 -3.70 10.98
CA PRO A 59 6.43 -2.98 11.82
C PRO A 59 7.61 -3.86 12.24
N GLY A 60 8.77 -3.23 12.43
CA GLY A 60 10.01 -3.90 12.81
C GLY A 60 10.79 -4.45 11.61
N MET A 61 11.57 -5.50 11.86
CA MET A 61 12.49 -6.07 10.84
C MET A 61 11.91 -7.30 10.11
N ARG A 62 10.72 -7.74 10.47
CA ARG A 62 10.06 -8.88 9.85
C ARG A 62 9.09 -8.41 8.76
N ASN A 63 8.64 -9.35 7.96
CA ASN A 63 7.59 -9.17 6.95
C ASN A 63 6.42 -10.07 7.29
N PHE A 64 5.23 -9.72 6.83
CA PHE A 64 4.09 -10.63 6.83
C PHE A 64 3.95 -11.23 5.44
N ILE A 65 3.89 -12.56 5.37
CA ILE A 65 3.67 -13.32 4.14
C ILE A 65 2.43 -14.18 4.34
N ASN A 66 1.43 -13.98 3.50
CA ASN A 66 0.22 -14.80 3.54
C ASN A 66 0.44 -16.10 2.77
N SER A 67 0.47 -17.22 3.47
CA SER A 67 0.61 -18.55 2.90
C SER A 67 -0.69 -19.15 2.35
N GLY A 68 -1.75 -18.34 2.19
CA GLY A 68 -2.97 -18.74 1.46
C GLY A 68 -4.27 -18.63 2.25
N ASN A 69 -4.28 -18.91 3.57
CA ASN A 69 -5.50 -18.90 4.39
C ASN A 69 -5.45 -17.94 5.58
N GLN A 70 -4.40 -17.15 5.68
CA GLN A 70 -4.23 -16.22 6.78
C GLN A 70 -4.94 -14.90 6.49
N ARG A 71 -5.38 -14.25 7.56
CA ARG A 71 -5.88 -12.88 7.52
C ARG A 71 -4.92 -12.00 8.29
N TYR A 72 -4.89 -10.75 7.94
CA TYR A 72 -4.20 -9.72 8.69
C TYR A 72 -5.19 -8.64 9.04
N SER A 73 -5.45 -8.42 10.33
CA SER A 73 -6.48 -7.51 10.82
C SER A 73 -7.85 -7.78 10.15
N GLN A 74 -8.24 -9.06 10.09
CA GLN A 74 -9.43 -9.60 9.42
C GLN A 74 -9.50 -9.40 7.89
N MET A 75 -8.57 -8.67 7.30
CA MET A 75 -8.52 -8.46 5.85
C MET A 75 -8.19 -9.77 5.12
N ARG A 76 -9.01 -10.13 4.13
CA ARG A 76 -8.88 -11.39 3.38
C ARG A 76 -7.80 -11.36 2.30
N ASN A 77 -7.55 -10.19 1.73
CA ASN A 77 -6.76 -10.03 0.51
C ASN A 77 -5.44 -9.29 0.80
N VAL A 78 -4.83 -9.51 1.95
CA VAL A 78 -3.48 -9.04 2.25
C VAL A 78 -2.53 -10.18 1.91
N TRP A 79 -1.70 -9.99 0.89
CA TRP A 79 -0.79 -11.03 0.41
C TRP A 79 0.60 -10.91 1.04
N TYR A 80 1.07 -9.70 1.18
CA TYR A 80 2.40 -9.42 1.71
C TYR A 80 2.44 -8.02 2.30
N LEU A 81 3.03 -7.90 3.49
CA LEU A 81 3.36 -6.61 4.10
C LEU A 81 4.87 -6.56 4.29
N PRO A 82 5.58 -5.73 3.53
CA PRO A 82 7.02 -5.54 3.70
C PRO A 82 7.29 -4.75 4.97
N ASN A 83 8.49 -4.90 5.52
CA ASN A 83 9.03 -3.88 6.40
C ASN A 83 9.50 -2.66 5.58
N LEU A 84 9.84 -1.56 6.27
CA LEU A 84 10.22 -0.32 5.61
C LEU A 84 11.46 -0.46 4.71
N ASN A 85 12.46 -1.23 5.13
CA ASN A 85 13.71 -1.42 4.37
C ASN A 85 13.44 -2.20 3.08
N GLU A 86 12.62 -3.23 3.17
CA GLU A 86 12.25 -4.03 2.01
C GLU A 86 11.41 -3.24 1.02
N LEU A 87 10.43 -2.47 1.50
CA LEU A 87 9.63 -1.58 0.64
C LEU A 87 10.53 -0.57 -0.10
N SER A 88 11.51 0.02 0.61
CA SER A 88 12.49 0.92 -0.02
C SER A 88 13.30 0.20 -1.11
N THR A 89 13.70 -1.04 -0.87
CA THR A 89 14.41 -1.86 -1.85
C THR A 89 13.54 -2.15 -3.08
N TRP A 90 12.26 -2.47 -2.88
CA TRP A 90 11.32 -2.70 -3.98
C TRP A 90 11.13 -1.46 -4.86
N LEU A 91 11.01 -0.29 -4.23
CA LEU A 91 10.89 0.97 -4.96
C LEU A 91 12.13 1.24 -5.81
N LYS A 92 13.34 1.06 -5.25
CA LYS A 92 14.60 1.21 -5.99
C LYS A 92 14.68 0.25 -7.17
N ASN A 93 14.33 -1.03 -6.96
CA ASN A 93 14.33 -2.05 -8.00
C ASN A 93 13.31 -1.77 -9.10
N ALA A 94 12.22 -1.07 -8.79
CA ALA A 94 11.22 -0.62 -9.76
C ALA A 94 11.64 0.64 -10.53
N GLY A 95 12.83 1.22 -10.23
CA GLY A 95 13.36 2.40 -10.91
C GLY A 95 12.98 3.73 -10.26
N PHE A 96 12.59 3.71 -8.98
CA PHE A 96 12.32 4.95 -8.24
C PHE A 96 13.56 5.45 -7.48
N THR A 97 13.69 6.76 -7.45
CA THR A 97 14.73 7.53 -6.75
C THR A 97 14.10 8.58 -5.85
N GLU A 98 14.89 9.35 -5.14
CA GLU A 98 14.41 10.41 -4.23
C GLU A 98 13.28 9.92 -3.31
N ILE A 99 13.44 8.71 -2.74
CA ILE A 99 12.41 8.09 -1.89
C ILE A 99 12.33 8.87 -0.57
N LYS A 100 11.22 9.58 -0.38
CA LYS A 100 10.96 10.39 0.81
C LYS A 100 9.82 9.79 1.61
N LEU A 101 10.05 9.59 2.89
CA LEU A 101 9.01 9.21 3.83
C LEU A 101 8.16 10.45 4.16
N GLY A 102 6.89 10.45 3.82
CA GLY A 102 5.93 11.50 4.15
C GLY A 102 5.39 11.35 5.57
N SER A 103 4.83 10.18 5.89
CA SER A 103 4.31 9.90 7.24
C SER A 103 4.35 8.40 7.53
N ILE A 104 4.45 8.06 8.82
CA ILE A 104 4.14 6.73 9.34
C ILE A 104 3.13 6.92 10.46
N ASN A 105 1.93 6.35 10.29
CA ASN A 105 0.89 6.38 11.30
C ASN A 105 0.52 4.96 11.65
N ARG A 106 0.53 4.64 12.94
CA ARG A 106 -0.17 3.47 13.40
C ARG A 106 -1.66 3.73 13.18
N THR A 107 -2.35 2.80 12.58
CA THR A 107 -3.78 2.96 12.36
C THR A 107 -4.48 3.04 13.72
N SER A 108 -5.03 4.21 14.02
CA SER A 108 -5.74 4.47 15.25
C SER A 108 -7.25 4.31 15.05
N ILE A 109 -7.92 4.11 16.19
CA ILE A 109 -9.38 4.00 16.25
C ILE A 109 -10.05 5.28 15.75
N ASP A 110 -9.38 6.44 15.94
CA ASP A 110 -9.94 7.77 15.65
C ASP A 110 -9.98 8.12 14.15
N GLU A 111 -9.22 7.40 13.31
CA GLU A 111 -9.15 7.67 11.87
C GLU A 111 -10.32 7.10 11.07
N GLN A 112 -11.12 6.22 11.65
CA GLN A 112 -12.22 5.57 10.94
C GLN A 112 -13.53 6.33 11.13
N ARG A 113 -13.94 7.01 10.06
CA ARG A 113 -15.34 7.44 9.92
C ARG A 113 -16.22 6.22 9.67
N SER A 114 -17.01 5.81 10.65
CA SER A 114 -18.11 4.89 10.40
C SER A 114 -19.25 5.66 9.72
N THR A 115 -19.71 5.21 8.59
CA THR A 115 -20.92 5.73 7.95
C THR A 115 -21.96 4.62 7.92
N GLU A 116 -23.26 4.97 7.95
CA GLU A 116 -24.37 4.00 7.85
C GLU A 116 -24.31 3.11 6.61
N TRP A 117 -23.56 3.52 5.59
CA TRP A 117 -23.35 2.80 4.33
C TRP A 117 -22.20 1.80 4.35
N MET A 118 -21.33 1.84 5.37
CA MET A 118 -20.20 0.91 5.50
C MET A 118 -20.68 -0.43 6.06
N LYS A 119 -21.02 -1.35 5.16
CA LYS A 119 -21.32 -2.75 5.48
C LYS A 119 -20.06 -3.61 5.71
N THR A 120 -18.87 -3.03 5.64
CA THR A 120 -17.60 -3.73 5.85
C THR A 120 -17.13 -3.57 7.27
N GLN A 121 -16.50 -4.61 7.81
CA GLN A 121 -15.84 -4.56 9.11
C GLN A 121 -14.83 -3.41 9.14
N SER A 122 -14.89 -2.64 10.20
CA SER A 122 -13.96 -1.56 10.47
C SER A 122 -12.59 -2.12 10.85
N LEU A 123 -11.53 -1.35 10.70
CA LEU A 123 -10.20 -1.76 11.14
C LEU A 123 -10.15 -2.03 12.65
N ILE A 124 -10.98 -1.36 13.43
CA ILE A 124 -11.15 -1.59 14.87
C ILE A 124 -11.53 -3.05 15.15
N ASP A 125 -12.43 -3.59 14.33
CA ASP A 125 -12.88 -4.98 14.47
C ASP A 125 -11.74 -5.98 14.21
N GLY A 126 -10.67 -5.52 13.57
CA GLY A 126 -9.48 -6.32 13.29
C GLY A 126 -8.37 -6.20 14.32
N LEU A 127 -8.52 -5.35 15.36
CA LEU A 127 -7.57 -5.22 16.46
C LEU A 127 -8.01 -6.07 17.65
N ASP A 128 -7.04 -6.55 18.44
CA ASP A 128 -7.31 -7.26 19.69
C ASP A 128 -7.97 -6.28 20.67
N PRO A 129 -9.19 -6.59 21.18
CA PRO A 129 -9.91 -5.70 22.09
C PRO A 129 -9.21 -5.48 23.44
N LYS A 130 -8.26 -6.36 23.82
CA LYS A 130 -7.47 -6.24 25.04
C LYS A 130 -6.14 -5.54 24.83
N ASN A 131 -5.64 -5.56 23.62
CA ASN A 131 -4.37 -4.94 23.27
C ASN A 131 -4.40 -4.42 21.81
N HIS A 132 -4.74 -3.16 21.66
CA HIS A 132 -4.80 -2.52 20.34
C HIS A 132 -3.44 -2.40 19.62
N ASP A 133 -2.33 -2.84 20.24
CA ASP A 133 -1.03 -2.96 19.59
C ASP A 133 -0.94 -4.22 18.72
N LEU A 134 -1.92 -5.10 18.82
CA LEU A 134 -2.00 -6.35 18.09
C LEU A 134 -3.29 -6.41 17.25
N THR A 135 -3.23 -7.20 16.18
CA THR A 135 -4.43 -7.64 15.47
C THR A 135 -5.09 -8.79 16.24
N ILE A 136 -6.33 -9.10 15.91
CA ILE A 136 -7.07 -10.23 16.50
C ILE A 136 -6.37 -11.59 16.24
N GLU A 137 -5.56 -11.67 15.18
CA GLU A 137 -4.73 -12.83 14.86
C GLU A 137 -3.39 -12.84 15.62
N GLY A 138 -3.12 -11.84 16.46
CA GLY A 138 -1.89 -11.72 17.25
C GLY A 138 -0.69 -11.12 16.52
N TYR A 139 -0.88 -10.55 15.33
CA TYR A 139 0.16 -9.78 14.62
C TYR A 139 0.24 -8.34 15.15
N PRO A 140 1.37 -7.64 14.97
CA PRO A 140 1.42 -6.21 15.24
C PRO A 140 0.33 -5.45 14.49
N ALA A 141 -0.24 -4.43 15.11
CA ALA A 141 -1.25 -3.57 14.48
C ALA A 141 -0.72 -2.91 13.19
N PRO A 142 -1.57 -2.66 12.19
CA PRO A 142 -1.15 -2.09 10.92
C PRO A 142 -0.50 -0.72 11.07
N HIS A 143 0.66 -0.54 10.43
CA HIS A 143 1.28 0.77 10.27
C HIS A 143 1.08 1.25 8.84
N ARG A 144 0.38 2.36 8.70
CA ARG A 144 0.15 3.01 7.41
C ARG A 144 1.28 3.97 7.12
N ILE A 145 1.80 3.92 5.91
CA ILE A 145 2.92 4.74 5.47
C ILE A 145 2.55 5.47 4.19
N VAL A 146 3.00 6.71 4.08
CA VAL A 146 2.99 7.49 2.84
C VAL A 146 4.42 7.71 2.40
N ILE A 147 4.73 7.33 1.18
CA ILE A 147 6.02 7.56 0.52
C ILE A 147 5.80 8.36 -0.74
N VAL A 148 6.68 9.33 -0.98
CA VAL A 148 6.76 10.07 -2.24
C VAL A 148 8.11 9.76 -2.86
N CYS A 149 8.12 9.35 -4.12
CA CYS A 149 9.36 9.04 -4.84
C CYS A 149 9.24 9.41 -6.31
N LYS A 150 10.37 9.60 -6.98
CA LYS A 150 10.43 9.97 -8.39
C LYS A 150 10.90 8.82 -9.26
N LYS A 151 10.33 8.71 -10.46
CA LYS A 151 10.87 7.83 -11.49
C LYS A 151 12.24 8.35 -11.91
N TYR A 152 13.23 7.44 -11.98
CA TYR A 152 14.52 7.76 -12.58
C TYR A 152 14.35 8.24 -14.02
N HIS A 153 15.23 9.17 -14.46
CA HIS A 153 15.21 9.76 -15.82
C HIS A 153 15.54 8.75 -16.92
#